data_0570ac2cbe4280281798caa17e77a266
#
_entry.id   0570ac2cbe4280281798caa17e77a266
#
_cell.length_a   1.000
_cell.length_b   1.000
_cell.length_c   1.000
_cell.angle_alpha   90.00
_cell.angle_beta   90.00
_cell.angle_gamma   90.00
#
_symmetry.space_group_name_H-M   'P 1'
#
loop_
_entity.id
_entity.type
_entity.pdbx_description
1 polymer ?
#
loop_
_entity_poly.entity_id
_entity_poly.type
_entity_poly.pdbx_seq_one_letter_code
_entity_poly.pdbx_strand_id
1 'polypeptide(L)'
;MPRIGASLFLTVAEQGKTEQAGEQFGYSGGWEALKEWNISDKMIHDAKVLKDTITKGKSVKPGNMDLVCGAEVAGIAAHESCGHPMEADRILGREMSQAGRSFIYEGGPHWLGTRIGSDAVTIVDDPSLEHSYGYYAYDDEGLKARRRFLYKNGVINEFLHNRESAARLETKSNASSRSINYDREAIVRMANTFVVPGDMTEEELVEDVEGGVYMKSFTEWNIDDKRFNQRYVGREAYLIENGKLTHPVARPVIETTTLKFWSAVDAVSKKVEFEAATCGKGDPAQGVPVYTGGPCIRLRGVYVK
;
A
#
# COMPACT_ATOMS: atom_id res chain seq x y z
N MET A 1 -21.38 -11.94 -4.07
CA MET A 1 -21.46 -11.26 -2.77
C MET A 1 -21.62 -9.77 -3.04
N PRO A 2 -22.52 -9.05 -2.34
CA PRO A 2 -22.66 -7.62 -2.53
C PRO A 2 -21.40 -6.88 -2.07
N ARG A 3 -21.15 -5.74 -2.71
CA ARG A 3 -20.15 -4.76 -2.30
C ARG A 3 -20.72 -3.38 -2.38
N ILE A 4 -20.41 -2.54 -1.42
CA ILE A 4 -20.72 -1.13 -1.45
C ILE A 4 -19.45 -0.32 -1.39
N GLY A 5 -19.45 0.85 -2.00
CA GLY A 5 -18.34 1.78 -1.99
C GLY A 5 -18.80 3.21 -2.11
N ALA A 6 -18.02 4.13 -1.60
CA ALA A 6 -18.20 5.56 -1.75
C ALA A 6 -16.84 6.22 -1.96
N SER A 7 -16.80 7.30 -2.74
CA SER A 7 -15.63 8.14 -2.91
C SER A 7 -16.00 9.58 -2.61
N LEU A 8 -15.18 10.25 -1.83
CA LEU A 8 -15.36 11.63 -1.43
C LEU A 8 -14.11 12.43 -1.78
N PHE A 9 -14.34 13.67 -2.18
CA PHE A 9 -13.27 14.61 -2.46
C PHE A 9 -13.47 15.87 -1.64
N LEU A 10 -12.41 16.32 -1.00
CA LEU A 10 -12.39 17.53 -0.20
C LEU A 10 -11.34 18.50 -0.76
N THR A 11 -11.72 19.76 -0.88
CA THR A 11 -10.81 20.85 -1.23
C THR A 11 -10.85 21.92 -0.15
N VAL A 12 -9.69 22.28 0.37
CA VAL A 12 -9.53 23.38 1.32
C VAL A 12 -8.73 24.50 0.65
N ALA A 13 -9.28 25.71 0.64
CA ALA A 13 -8.61 26.91 0.16
C ALA A 13 -8.41 27.88 1.32
N GLU A 14 -7.18 28.29 1.58
CA GLU A 14 -6.80 29.18 2.66
C GLU A 14 -5.58 29.98 2.25
N GLN A 15 -5.54 31.29 2.55
CA GLN A 15 -4.39 32.16 2.26
C GLN A 15 -3.91 32.13 0.79
N GLY A 16 -4.83 31.96 -0.17
CA GLY A 16 -4.50 31.87 -1.60
C GLY A 16 -3.87 30.56 -2.06
N LYS A 17 -3.77 29.56 -1.18
CA LYS A 17 -3.32 28.20 -1.49
C LYS A 17 -4.48 27.21 -1.43
N THR A 18 -4.35 26.11 -2.13
CA THR A 18 -5.37 25.05 -2.18
C THR A 18 -4.72 23.70 -1.97
N GLU A 19 -5.32 22.89 -1.11
CA GLU A 19 -4.95 21.48 -0.89
C GLU A 19 -6.19 20.59 -1.01
N GLN A 20 -5.99 19.32 -1.39
CA GLN A 20 -7.06 18.37 -1.65
C GLN A 20 -6.81 17.05 -0.94
N ALA A 21 -7.89 16.38 -0.57
CA ALA A 21 -7.90 14.99 -0.14
C ALA A 21 -8.98 14.21 -0.88
N GLY A 22 -8.65 12.97 -1.25
CA GLY A 22 -9.61 11.99 -1.76
C GLY A 22 -9.67 10.81 -0.80
N GLU A 23 -10.87 10.38 -0.46
CA GLU A 23 -11.11 9.24 0.41
C GLU A 23 -11.99 8.22 -0.32
N GLN A 24 -11.61 6.95 -0.23
CA GLN A 24 -12.42 5.85 -0.76
C GLN A 24 -12.82 4.93 0.38
N PHE A 25 -14.12 4.68 0.48
CA PHE A 25 -14.71 3.71 1.39
C PHE A 25 -15.16 2.49 0.60
N GLY A 26 -15.04 1.31 1.17
CA GLY A 26 -15.47 0.08 0.52
C GLY A 26 -15.67 -1.04 1.51
N TYR A 27 -16.63 -1.92 1.22
CA TYR A 27 -16.99 -3.02 2.11
C TYR A 27 -17.63 -4.17 1.30
N SER A 28 -17.25 -5.38 1.63
CA SER A 28 -17.92 -6.56 1.10
C SER A 28 -19.06 -6.96 2.05
N GLY A 29 -20.24 -6.46 1.75
CA GLY A 29 -21.46 -6.56 2.54
C GLY A 29 -22.49 -5.57 2.05
N GLY A 30 -23.40 -5.14 2.92
CA GLY A 30 -24.50 -4.23 2.60
C GLY A 30 -24.36 -2.86 3.28
N TRP A 31 -25.47 -2.16 3.38
CA TRP A 31 -25.54 -0.79 3.91
C TRP A 31 -25.22 -0.65 5.39
N GLU A 32 -25.11 -1.76 6.13
CA GLU A 32 -24.67 -1.79 7.53
C GLU A 32 -23.30 -1.13 7.72
N ALA A 33 -22.40 -1.22 6.73
CA ALA A 33 -21.07 -0.64 6.77
C ALA A 33 -21.05 0.90 6.89
N LEU A 34 -22.09 1.60 6.42
CA LEU A 34 -22.13 3.07 6.50
C LEU A 34 -21.99 3.61 7.92
N LYS A 35 -22.43 2.84 8.92
CA LYS A 35 -22.35 3.23 10.32
C LYS A 35 -20.91 3.17 10.86
N GLU A 36 -20.09 2.30 10.25
CA GLU A 36 -18.70 2.06 10.68
C GLU A 36 -17.72 3.01 10.00
N TRP A 37 -18.06 3.56 8.84
CA TRP A 37 -17.15 4.40 8.05
C TRP A 37 -16.85 5.77 8.66
N ASN A 38 -17.69 6.24 9.59
CA ASN A 38 -17.48 7.51 10.31
C ASN A 38 -17.14 8.70 9.39
N ILE A 39 -17.81 8.76 8.24
CA ILE A 39 -17.47 9.65 7.11
C ILE A 39 -17.35 11.11 7.55
N SER A 40 -18.30 11.58 8.38
CA SER A 40 -18.32 12.98 8.81
C SER A 40 -17.08 13.34 9.62
N ASP A 41 -16.69 12.50 10.58
CA ASP A 41 -15.53 12.77 11.44
C ASP A 41 -14.23 12.71 10.64
N LYS A 42 -14.12 11.74 9.71
CA LYS A 42 -12.96 11.65 8.81
C LYS A 42 -12.84 12.91 7.94
N MET A 43 -13.93 13.37 7.33
CA MET A 43 -13.90 14.59 6.51
C MET A 43 -13.58 15.85 7.30
N ILE A 44 -14.06 15.96 8.54
CA ILE A 44 -13.71 17.07 9.45
C ILE A 44 -12.22 17.02 9.82
N HIS A 45 -11.71 15.82 10.11
CA HIS A 45 -10.28 15.62 10.37
C HIS A 45 -9.42 16.04 9.18
N ASP A 46 -9.74 15.55 7.98
CA ASP A 46 -8.99 15.87 6.76
C ASP A 46 -9.03 17.36 6.43
N ALA A 47 -10.19 18.01 6.59
CA ALA A 47 -10.30 19.46 6.41
C ALA A 47 -9.36 20.24 7.35
N LYS A 48 -9.26 19.79 8.60
CA LYS A 48 -8.35 20.37 9.60
C LYS A 48 -6.89 20.12 9.23
N VAL A 49 -6.54 18.91 8.84
CA VAL A 49 -5.18 18.53 8.40
C VAL A 49 -4.76 19.39 7.20
N LEU A 50 -5.58 19.49 6.15
CA LEU A 50 -5.29 20.31 4.97
C LEU A 50 -5.11 21.79 5.32
N LYS A 51 -5.99 22.33 6.18
CA LYS A 51 -5.87 23.69 6.66
C LYS A 51 -4.57 23.91 7.45
N ASP A 52 -4.24 23.00 8.36
CA ASP A 52 -3.01 23.11 9.15
C ASP A 52 -1.75 22.97 8.28
N THR A 53 -1.77 22.10 7.27
CA THR A 53 -0.70 22.01 6.27
C THR A 53 -0.48 23.32 5.54
N ILE A 54 -1.57 23.97 5.08
CA ILE A 54 -1.50 25.28 4.40
C ILE A 54 -0.95 26.38 5.32
N THR A 55 -1.46 26.46 6.56
CA THR A 55 -1.25 27.62 7.45
C THR A 55 -0.06 27.46 8.38
N LYS A 56 0.30 26.26 8.78
CA LYS A 56 1.32 25.96 9.79
C LYS A 56 2.44 25.05 9.28
N GLY A 57 2.20 24.36 8.15
CA GLY A 57 3.15 23.39 7.61
C GLY A 57 4.49 24.02 7.24
N LYS A 58 5.58 23.43 7.72
CA LYS A 58 6.95 23.84 7.41
C LYS A 58 7.60 22.83 6.47
N SER A 59 8.47 23.30 5.59
CA SER A 59 9.30 22.39 4.79
C SER A 59 10.32 21.69 5.66
N VAL A 60 10.54 20.39 5.39
CA VAL A 60 11.64 19.65 6.00
C VAL A 60 12.97 20.04 5.32
N LYS A 61 14.05 20.09 6.10
CA LYS A 61 15.38 20.24 5.52
C LYS A 61 15.77 18.91 4.85
N PRO A 62 16.09 18.93 3.53
CA PRO A 62 16.45 17.70 2.82
C PRO A 62 17.64 16.99 3.46
N GLY A 63 17.55 15.68 3.62
CA GLY A 63 18.61 14.86 4.19
C GLY A 63 18.16 13.45 4.54
N ASN A 64 19.12 12.63 4.98
CA ASN A 64 18.82 11.32 5.54
C ASN A 64 18.31 11.47 6.97
N MET A 65 17.18 10.87 7.27
CA MET A 65 16.55 10.89 8.59
C MET A 65 15.69 9.66 8.78
N ASP A 66 15.25 9.43 10.00
CA ASP A 66 14.30 8.37 10.28
C ASP A 66 12.89 8.76 9.82
N LEU A 67 12.14 7.77 9.38
CA LEU A 67 10.81 7.96 8.86
C LEU A 67 9.85 6.96 9.52
N VAL A 68 8.76 7.44 10.07
CA VAL A 68 7.61 6.60 10.43
C VAL A 68 6.55 6.77 9.34
N CYS A 69 6.17 5.66 8.71
CA CYS A 69 5.06 5.63 7.74
C CYS A 69 3.80 5.14 8.45
N GLY A 70 2.73 5.93 8.36
CA GLY A 70 1.40 5.49 8.78
C GLY A 70 0.86 4.35 7.91
N ALA A 71 -0.24 3.75 8.33
CA ALA A 71 -0.87 2.62 7.66
C ALA A 71 -1.16 2.88 6.18
N GLU A 72 -1.62 4.08 5.84
CA GLU A 72 -1.91 4.47 4.45
C GLU A 72 -0.65 4.45 3.57
N VAL A 73 0.46 5.02 4.06
CA VAL A 73 1.73 5.06 3.31
C VAL A 73 2.38 3.67 3.24
N ALA A 74 2.38 2.92 4.34
CA ALA A 74 2.87 1.54 4.36
C ALA A 74 2.06 0.64 3.43
N GLY A 75 0.73 0.83 3.39
CA GLY A 75 -0.19 0.07 2.56
C GLY A 75 0.00 0.31 1.07
N ILE A 76 0.09 1.56 0.63
CA ILE A 76 0.34 1.85 -0.79
C ILE A 76 1.73 1.38 -1.20
N ALA A 77 2.73 1.48 -0.33
CA ALA A 77 4.06 0.94 -0.60
C ALA A 77 4.03 -0.59 -0.75
N ALA A 78 3.32 -1.31 0.12
CA ALA A 78 3.14 -2.75 0.01
C ALA A 78 2.40 -3.14 -1.29
N HIS A 79 1.35 -2.42 -1.64
CA HIS A 79 0.57 -2.65 -2.86
C HIS A 79 1.43 -2.47 -4.12
N GLU A 80 2.13 -1.34 -4.25
CA GLU A 80 2.84 -0.96 -5.47
C GLU A 80 4.20 -1.63 -5.61
N SER A 81 4.97 -1.77 -4.52
CA SER A 81 6.35 -2.25 -4.58
C SER A 81 6.53 -3.71 -4.12
N CYS A 82 5.47 -4.36 -3.61
CA CYS A 82 5.43 -5.79 -3.35
C CYS A 82 4.32 -6.47 -4.14
N GLY A 83 3.08 -6.08 -3.96
CA GLY A 83 1.93 -6.74 -4.57
C GLY A 83 2.02 -6.85 -6.08
N HIS A 84 2.08 -5.72 -6.80
CA HIS A 84 2.20 -5.72 -8.25
C HIS A 84 3.45 -6.43 -8.81
N PRO A 85 4.66 -6.26 -8.25
CA PRO A 85 5.82 -7.01 -8.72
C PRO A 85 5.68 -8.53 -8.55
N MET A 86 4.89 -9.00 -7.59
CA MET A 86 4.68 -10.43 -7.34
C MET A 86 3.53 -11.02 -8.19
N GLU A 87 2.85 -10.27 -9.03
CA GLU A 87 1.88 -10.80 -10.00
C GLU A 87 2.61 -11.57 -11.09
N ALA A 88 2.42 -12.89 -11.15
CA ALA A 88 3.19 -13.78 -12.00
C ALA A 88 3.02 -13.51 -13.50
N ASP A 89 1.87 -13.03 -13.95
CA ASP A 89 1.66 -12.64 -15.36
C ASP A 89 2.50 -11.40 -15.73
N ARG A 90 2.73 -10.45 -14.81
CA ARG A 90 3.70 -9.35 -15.00
C ARG A 90 5.14 -9.86 -15.07
N ILE A 91 5.49 -10.83 -14.22
CA ILE A 91 6.81 -11.50 -14.24
C ILE A 91 7.02 -12.21 -15.58
N LEU A 92 5.96 -12.73 -16.18
CA LEU A 92 5.96 -13.36 -17.50
C LEU A 92 5.84 -12.36 -18.67
N GLY A 93 5.75 -11.06 -18.37
CA GLY A 93 5.78 -9.99 -19.37
C GLY A 93 4.42 -9.60 -19.95
N ARG A 94 3.28 -10.03 -19.41
CA ARG A 94 1.95 -9.73 -19.94
C ARG A 94 1.67 -8.22 -20.04
N GLU A 95 2.04 -7.44 -19.06
CA GLU A 95 1.72 -6.02 -18.94
C GLU A 95 2.79 -5.07 -19.53
N MET A 96 3.75 -5.58 -20.30
CA MET A 96 4.92 -4.81 -20.73
C MET A 96 4.59 -3.55 -21.53
N SER A 97 3.48 -3.53 -22.27
CA SER A 97 3.04 -2.39 -23.08
C SER A 97 2.21 -1.35 -22.31
N GLN A 98 1.86 -1.60 -21.06
CA GLN A 98 0.89 -0.86 -20.27
C GLN A 98 1.44 -0.42 -18.91
N ALA A 99 2.66 0.08 -18.81
CA ALA A 99 3.26 0.48 -17.54
C ALA A 99 3.16 -0.61 -16.46
N GLY A 100 3.47 -1.85 -16.81
CA GLY A 100 3.12 -2.96 -15.97
C GLY A 100 4.14 -4.07 -15.83
N ARG A 101 5.41 -3.84 -16.15
CA ARG A 101 6.46 -4.83 -15.94
C ARG A 101 6.76 -5.01 -14.46
N SER A 102 7.25 -6.17 -14.08
CA SER A 102 7.91 -6.38 -12.80
C SER A 102 9.42 -6.22 -12.93
N PHE A 103 10.09 -5.67 -11.91
CA PHE A 103 11.56 -5.67 -11.85
C PHE A 103 12.14 -7.10 -11.79
N ILE A 104 11.33 -8.09 -11.43
CA ILE A 104 11.68 -9.53 -11.40
C ILE A 104 11.72 -10.15 -12.79
N TYR A 105 11.15 -9.50 -13.80
CA TYR A 105 10.99 -10.03 -15.16
C TYR A 105 12.28 -10.68 -15.73
N GLU A 106 13.43 -10.06 -15.55
CA GLU A 106 14.70 -10.54 -16.11
C GLU A 106 15.27 -11.79 -15.39
N GLY A 107 14.81 -12.09 -14.17
CA GLY A 107 15.26 -13.25 -13.39
C GLY A 107 14.17 -14.29 -13.15
N GLY A 108 12.91 -13.93 -13.39
CA GLY A 108 11.76 -14.82 -13.21
C GLY A 108 11.75 -15.55 -11.86
N PRO A 109 11.51 -16.87 -11.85
CA PRO A 109 11.42 -17.66 -10.61
C PRO A 109 12.69 -17.71 -9.77
N HIS A 110 13.85 -17.39 -10.33
CA HIS A 110 15.13 -17.37 -9.59
C HIS A 110 15.16 -16.33 -8.48
N TRP A 111 14.23 -15.37 -8.47
CA TRP A 111 14.05 -14.42 -7.39
C TRP A 111 13.42 -15.02 -6.13
N LEU A 112 12.73 -16.16 -6.21
CA LEU A 112 12.24 -16.86 -5.01
C LEU A 112 13.39 -17.20 -4.08
N GLY A 113 13.25 -16.88 -2.80
CA GLY A 113 14.32 -17.01 -1.81
C GLY A 113 15.32 -15.85 -1.77
N THR A 114 15.21 -14.85 -2.65
CA THR A 114 16.07 -13.66 -2.64
C THR A 114 15.62 -12.67 -1.55
N ARG A 115 16.60 -12.14 -0.81
CA ARG A 115 16.36 -11.07 0.17
C ARG A 115 16.10 -9.75 -0.53
N ILE A 116 15.01 -9.08 -0.12
CA ILE A 116 14.58 -7.80 -0.66
C ILE A 116 14.30 -6.76 0.43
N GLY A 117 14.22 -7.17 1.67
CA GLY A 117 13.93 -6.34 2.82
C GLY A 117 14.63 -6.81 4.10
N SER A 118 14.40 -6.12 5.19
CA SER A 118 14.84 -6.52 6.52
C SER A 118 14.03 -7.72 7.06
N ASP A 119 14.52 -8.33 8.14
CA ASP A 119 13.80 -9.44 8.80
C ASP A 119 12.45 -9.00 9.42
N ALA A 120 12.26 -7.70 9.68
CA ALA A 120 11.00 -7.15 10.17
C ALA A 120 9.88 -7.16 9.12
N VAL A 121 10.22 -7.32 7.83
CA VAL A 121 9.27 -7.20 6.73
C VAL A 121 8.67 -8.55 6.37
N THR A 122 7.40 -8.75 6.70
CA THR A 122 6.56 -9.81 6.14
C THR A 122 5.35 -9.17 5.47
N ILE A 123 5.14 -9.43 4.18
CA ILE A 123 4.02 -8.87 3.41
C ILE A 123 3.16 -10.00 2.88
N VAL A 124 1.87 -9.85 3.09
CA VAL A 124 0.86 -10.81 2.64
C VAL A 124 -0.11 -10.15 1.68
N ASP A 125 -0.75 -10.98 0.86
CA ASP A 125 -1.98 -10.64 0.15
C ASP A 125 -3.07 -11.60 0.61
N ASP A 126 -4.14 -11.08 1.25
CA ASP A 126 -5.13 -11.91 1.95
C ASP A 126 -6.57 -11.62 1.49
N PRO A 127 -7.11 -12.43 0.57
CA PRO A 127 -8.50 -12.33 0.14
C PRO A 127 -9.50 -12.84 1.18
N SER A 128 -9.04 -13.51 2.24
CA SER A 128 -9.92 -14.13 3.24
C SER A 128 -10.29 -13.19 4.40
N LEU A 129 -9.81 -11.95 4.39
CA LEU A 129 -10.25 -10.94 5.36
C LEU A 129 -11.73 -10.64 5.15
N GLU A 130 -12.56 -11.16 6.05
CA GLU A 130 -14.01 -10.96 6.00
C GLU A 130 -14.36 -9.49 5.94
N HIS A 131 -15.39 -9.16 5.13
CA HIS A 131 -15.87 -7.81 4.92
C HIS A 131 -14.89 -6.84 4.24
N SER A 132 -13.63 -7.18 4.03
CA SER A 132 -12.72 -6.31 3.28
C SER A 132 -13.23 -6.04 1.86
N TYR A 133 -12.85 -4.90 1.28
CA TYR A 133 -13.30 -4.57 -0.08
C TYR A 133 -12.74 -5.55 -1.12
N GLY A 134 -11.56 -6.12 -0.88
CA GLY A 134 -10.93 -7.15 -1.72
C GLY A 134 -11.32 -8.60 -1.39
N TYR A 135 -12.27 -8.84 -0.46
CA TYR A 135 -12.66 -10.19 -0.05
C TYR A 135 -13.24 -11.04 -1.18
N TYR A 136 -12.87 -12.30 -1.22
CA TYR A 136 -13.56 -13.38 -1.95
C TYR A 136 -13.26 -14.75 -1.31
N ALA A 137 -14.22 -15.68 -1.39
CA ALA A 137 -14.05 -17.04 -0.89
C ALA A 137 -13.41 -17.97 -1.94
N TYR A 138 -13.65 -17.70 -3.21
CA TYR A 138 -13.10 -18.38 -4.37
C TYR A 138 -12.72 -17.35 -5.41
N ASP A 139 -11.62 -17.55 -6.12
CA ASP A 139 -11.26 -16.72 -7.26
C ASP A 139 -12.12 -17.03 -8.50
N ASP A 140 -11.95 -16.27 -9.57
CA ASP A 140 -12.77 -16.43 -10.78
C ASP A 140 -12.43 -17.70 -11.60
N GLU A 141 -11.43 -18.47 -11.18
CA GLU A 141 -11.15 -19.83 -11.69
C GLU A 141 -11.68 -20.93 -10.75
N GLY A 142 -12.40 -20.58 -9.68
CA GLY A 142 -13.02 -21.50 -8.75
C GLY A 142 -12.06 -22.11 -7.72
N LEU A 143 -10.87 -21.54 -7.52
CA LEU A 143 -9.96 -21.98 -6.47
C LEU A 143 -10.29 -21.29 -5.15
N LYS A 144 -10.26 -22.05 -4.06
CA LYS A 144 -10.50 -21.53 -2.71
C LYS A 144 -9.42 -20.52 -2.32
N ALA A 145 -9.85 -19.34 -1.91
CA ALA A 145 -8.98 -18.26 -1.46
C ALA A 145 -8.18 -18.67 -0.20
N ARG A 146 -6.96 -18.18 -0.11
CA ARG A 146 -6.10 -18.31 1.06
C ARG A 146 -5.19 -17.11 1.17
N ARG A 147 -4.66 -16.84 2.34
CA ARG A 147 -3.57 -15.88 2.52
C ARG A 147 -2.32 -16.33 1.75
N ARG A 148 -1.68 -15.40 1.06
CA ARG A 148 -0.42 -15.57 0.32
C ARG A 148 0.66 -14.74 1.00
N PHE A 149 1.80 -15.34 1.30
CA PHE A 149 2.96 -14.66 1.87
C PHE A 149 3.90 -14.27 0.74
N LEU A 150 3.81 -13.01 0.28
CA LEU A 150 4.61 -12.51 -0.84
C LEU A 150 6.07 -12.30 -0.41
N TYR A 151 6.28 -11.59 0.70
CA TYR A 151 7.56 -11.51 1.38
C TYR A 151 7.43 -12.14 2.77
N LYS A 152 8.45 -12.86 3.20
CA LYS A 152 8.51 -13.46 4.54
C LYS A 152 9.88 -13.19 5.13
N ASN A 153 9.91 -12.43 6.24
CA ASN A 153 11.15 -12.00 6.90
C ASN A 153 12.15 -11.39 5.90
N GLY A 154 11.66 -10.48 5.05
CA GLY A 154 12.46 -9.78 4.03
C GLY A 154 12.87 -10.59 2.82
N VAL A 155 12.35 -11.81 2.66
CA VAL A 155 12.69 -12.72 1.55
C VAL A 155 11.47 -12.93 0.67
N ILE A 156 11.62 -12.92 -0.66
CA ILE A 156 10.58 -13.25 -1.62
C ILE A 156 10.17 -14.72 -1.43
N ASN A 157 8.90 -14.95 -1.11
CA ASN A 157 8.42 -16.28 -0.70
C ASN A 157 7.49 -16.94 -1.73
N GLU A 158 6.51 -16.22 -2.26
CA GLU A 158 5.63 -16.73 -3.32
C GLU A 158 5.16 -15.60 -4.24
N PHE A 159 4.81 -15.93 -5.48
CA PHE A 159 4.15 -15.04 -6.42
C PHE A 159 2.65 -15.23 -6.37
N LEU A 160 1.90 -14.27 -6.92
CA LEU A 160 0.46 -14.40 -7.14
C LEU A 160 0.23 -15.13 -8.47
N HIS A 161 -0.59 -16.17 -8.46
CA HIS A 161 -0.81 -17.04 -9.62
C HIS A 161 -2.28 -17.26 -9.93
N ASN A 162 -2.61 -17.23 -11.20
CA ASN A 162 -3.75 -17.93 -11.79
C ASN A 162 -3.29 -19.30 -12.34
N ARG A 163 -4.18 -20.07 -12.99
CA ARG A 163 -3.83 -21.39 -13.54
C ARG A 163 -2.83 -21.30 -14.69
N GLU A 164 -2.97 -20.30 -15.55
CA GLU A 164 -2.05 -20.11 -16.69
C GLU A 164 -0.63 -19.82 -16.22
N SER A 165 -0.47 -18.79 -15.38
CA SER A 165 0.85 -18.41 -14.88
C SER A 165 1.49 -19.51 -14.03
N ALA A 166 0.68 -20.25 -13.27
CA ALA A 166 1.13 -21.39 -12.50
C ALA A 166 1.65 -22.54 -13.39
N ALA A 167 0.93 -22.84 -14.47
CA ALA A 167 1.36 -23.87 -15.42
C ALA A 167 2.68 -23.46 -16.12
N ARG A 168 2.81 -22.19 -16.52
CA ARG A 168 4.02 -21.66 -17.15
C ARG A 168 5.26 -21.66 -16.24
N LEU A 169 5.07 -21.54 -14.95
CA LEU A 169 6.14 -21.55 -13.94
C LEU A 169 6.21 -22.88 -13.14
N GLU A 170 5.58 -23.93 -13.66
CA GLU A 170 5.59 -25.31 -13.11
C GLU A 170 5.23 -25.37 -11.62
N THR A 171 4.24 -24.58 -11.20
CA THR A 171 3.76 -24.49 -9.83
C THR A 171 2.23 -24.62 -9.76
N LYS A 172 1.63 -24.32 -8.61
CA LYS A 172 0.18 -24.38 -8.40
C LYS A 172 -0.40 -22.97 -8.29
N SER A 173 -1.58 -22.76 -8.89
CA SER A 173 -2.36 -21.54 -8.67
C SER A 173 -2.68 -21.38 -7.18
N ASN A 174 -2.64 -20.13 -6.72
CA ASN A 174 -2.92 -19.78 -5.33
C ASN A 174 -4.14 -18.85 -5.19
N ALA A 175 -5.09 -19.02 -6.12
CA ALA A 175 -6.36 -18.30 -6.12
C ALA A 175 -6.19 -16.78 -6.23
N SER A 176 -5.44 -16.32 -7.24
CA SER A 176 -5.24 -14.90 -7.51
C SER A 176 -5.89 -14.44 -8.81
N SER A 177 -6.74 -15.27 -9.43
CA SER A 177 -7.43 -14.94 -10.67
C SER A 177 -8.66 -14.10 -10.39
N ARG A 178 -8.70 -12.86 -10.90
CA ARG A 178 -9.84 -11.95 -10.70
C ARG A 178 -10.17 -11.18 -11.97
N SER A 179 -11.45 -10.94 -12.18
CA SER A 179 -11.96 -10.03 -13.21
C SER A 179 -12.83 -8.94 -12.60
N ILE A 180 -12.98 -7.85 -13.31
CA ILE A 180 -13.91 -6.77 -12.92
C ILE A 180 -15.37 -7.20 -13.10
N ASN A 181 -15.64 -8.05 -14.10
CA ASN A 181 -16.99 -8.47 -14.47
C ASN A 181 -16.96 -9.81 -15.20
N TYR A 182 -18.11 -10.47 -15.32
CA TYR A 182 -18.25 -11.80 -15.96
C TYR A 182 -17.89 -11.82 -17.45
N ASP A 183 -17.91 -10.67 -18.13
CA ASP A 183 -17.59 -10.52 -19.56
C ASP A 183 -16.11 -10.18 -19.81
N ARG A 184 -15.29 -10.20 -18.78
CA ARG A 184 -13.87 -9.89 -18.86
C ARG A 184 -13.02 -11.10 -18.52
N GLU A 185 -11.86 -11.19 -19.15
CA GLU A 185 -10.87 -12.19 -18.80
C GLU A 185 -10.40 -12.01 -17.35
N ALA A 186 -10.38 -13.09 -16.59
CA ALA A 186 -9.79 -13.11 -15.27
C ALA A 186 -8.25 -13.18 -15.40
N ILE A 187 -7.57 -12.24 -14.77
CA ILE A 187 -6.10 -12.13 -14.78
C ILE A 187 -5.56 -12.14 -13.36
N VAL A 188 -4.24 -12.29 -13.20
CA VAL A 188 -3.65 -12.28 -11.85
C VAL A 188 -3.83 -10.92 -11.18
N ARG A 189 -4.42 -10.89 -9.99
CA ARG A 189 -4.73 -9.66 -9.24
C ARG A 189 -4.51 -9.85 -7.73
N MET A 190 -4.10 -8.77 -7.09
CA MET A 190 -4.12 -8.65 -5.63
C MET A 190 -5.55 -8.59 -5.07
N ALA A 191 -5.68 -8.82 -3.77
CA ALA A 191 -6.89 -8.62 -2.97
C ALA A 191 -6.66 -7.56 -1.88
N ASN A 192 -6.03 -7.94 -0.78
CA ASN A 192 -5.70 -7.05 0.33
C ASN A 192 -4.23 -7.26 0.65
N THR A 193 -3.38 -6.34 0.18
CA THR A 193 -1.93 -6.46 0.33
C THR A 193 -1.45 -5.55 1.45
N PHE A 194 -0.79 -6.10 2.47
CA PHE A 194 -0.36 -5.36 3.64
C PHE A 194 0.83 -6.00 4.36
N VAL A 195 1.53 -5.19 5.15
CA VAL A 195 2.58 -5.67 6.07
C VAL A 195 1.93 -6.40 7.24
N VAL A 196 2.45 -7.56 7.61
CA VAL A 196 1.99 -8.31 8.79
C VAL A 196 2.33 -7.52 10.05
N PRO A 197 1.37 -7.36 10.99
CA PRO A 197 1.61 -6.61 12.23
C PRO A 197 2.79 -7.16 13.04
N GLY A 198 3.56 -6.25 13.64
CA GLY A 198 4.55 -6.52 14.68
C GLY A 198 3.93 -6.43 16.08
N ASP A 199 4.73 -6.04 17.06
CA ASP A 199 4.37 -6.01 18.48
C ASP A 199 4.46 -4.61 19.12
N MET A 200 5.02 -3.63 18.43
CA MET A 200 5.16 -2.26 18.92
C MET A 200 3.84 -1.45 18.82
N THR A 201 3.69 -0.42 19.62
CA THR A 201 2.65 0.59 19.39
C THR A 201 3.15 1.64 18.40
N GLU A 202 2.25 2.48 17.87
CA GLU A 202 2.62 3.60 17.01
C GLU A 202 3.47 4.63 17.78
N GLU A 203 3.13 4.86 19.04
CA GLU A 203 3.85 5.74 19.94
C GLU A 203 5.29 5.24 20.15
N GLU A 204 5.50 3.96 20.42
CA GLU A 204 6.83 3.36 20.57
C GLU A 204 7.69 3.47 19.31
N LEU A 205 7.07 3.42 18.12
CA LEU A 205 7.79 3.68 16.86
C LEU A 205 8.32 5.11 16.79
N VAL A 206 7.54 6.08 17.27
CA VAL A 206 7.91 7.51 17.28
C VAL A 206 8.91 7.82 18.39
N GLU A 207 8.71 7.29 19.60
CA GLU A 207 9.55 7.55 20.78
C GLU A 207 11.03 7.19 20.55
N ASP A 208 11.32 6.19 19.74
CA ASP A 208 12.67 5.74 19.40
C ASP A 208 13.27 6.46 18.16
N VAL A 209 12.79 7.67 17.83
CA VAL A 209 13.31 8.52 16.76
C VAL A 209 13.83 9.82 17.34
N GLU A 210 15.14 10.08 17.21
CA GLU A 210 15.76 11.33 17.67
C GLU A 210 15.36 12.51 16.77
N GLY A 211 15.44 12.32 15.45
CA GLY A 211 15.05 13.30 14.43
C GLY A 211 14.53 12.64 13.17
N GLY A 212 13.36 13.02 12.75
CA GLY A 212 12.72 12.38 11.60
C GLY A 212 11.38 12.98 11.22
N VAL A 213 10.66 12.26 10.37
CA VAL A 213 9.31 12.62 9.93
C VAL A 213 8.35 11.46 10.19
N TYR A 214 7.17 11.77 10.72
CA TYR A 214 6.03 10.87 10.66
C TYR A 214 5.16 11.26 9.48
N MET A 215 5.14 10.44 8.43
CA MET A 215 4.26 10.59 7.27
C MET A 215 3.06 9.64 7.44
N LYS A 216 1.96 10.18 7.94
CA LYS A 216 0.77 9.39 8.28
C LYS A 216 -0.05 9.03 7.07
N SER A 217 -0.20 9.99 6.11
CA SER A 217 -0.92 9.78 4.87
C SER A 217 -0.20 10.44 3.70
N PHE A 218 -0.62 10.12 2.47
CA PHE A 218 -0.04 10.68 1.25
C PHE A 218 -1.08 11.46 0.43
N THR A 219 -0.60 12.37 -0.41
CA THR A 219 -1.42 13.05 -1.43
C THR A 219 -1.08 12.60 -2.85
N GLU A 220 0.16 12.18 -3.06
CA GLU A 220 0.64 11.67 -4.35
C GLU A 220 1.50 10.43 -4.13
N TRP A 221 1.36 9.47 -5.02
CA TRP A 221 2.27 8.35 -5.15
C TRP A 221 2.60 8.11 -6.62
N ASN A 222 3.83 7.73 -6.89
CA ASN A 222 4.31 7.40 -8.22
C ASN A 222 5.25 6.20 -8.12
N ILE A 223 5.15 5.32 -9.10
CA ILE A 223 6.05 4.19 -9.25
C ILE A 223 6.37 4.02 -10.74
N ASP A 224 7.59 3.60 -11.06
CA ASP A 224 7.99 3.38 -12.45
C ASP A 224 7.36 2.10 -13.04
N ASP A 225 7.50 1.95 -14.35
CA ASP A 225 6.92 0.83 -15.10
C ASP A 225 7.42 -0.54 -14.63
N LYS A 226 8.62 -0.60 -14.04
CA LYS A 226 9.20 -1.82 -13.47
C LYS A 226 8.77 -2.09 -12.03
N ARG A 227 8.06 -1.16 -11.39
CA ARG A 227 7.69 -1.23 -9.97
C ARG A 227 8.91 -1.22 -9.03
N PHE A 228 9.98 -0.52 -9.44
CA PHE A 228 11.24 -0.48 -8.73
C PHE A 228 11.55 0.87 -8.09
N ASN A 229 11.41 1.99 -8.85
CA ASN A 229 11.60 3.33 -8.32
C ASN A 229 10.25 3.90 -7.90
N GLN A 230 10.21 4.49 -6.71
CA GLN A 230 8.97 4.96 -6.10
C GLN A 230 9.16 6.34 -5.44
N ARG A 231 8.07 7.12 -5.46
CA ARG A 231 7.99 8.46 -4.88
C ARG A 231 6.65 8.61 -4.16
N TYR A 232 6.70 9.10 -2.93
CA TYR A 232 5.52 9.42 -2.13
C TYR A 232 5.60 10.86 -1.64
N VAL A 233 4.47 11.58 -1.67
CA VAL A 233 4.33 12.94 -1.15
C VAL A 233 3.34 12.92 0.01
N GLY A 234 3.78 13.31 1.18
CA GLY A 234 2.95 13.34 2.39
C GLY A 234 1.82 14.37 2.30
N ARG A 235 0.65 13.98 2.84
CA ARG A 235 -0.53 14.83 3.07
C ARG A 235 -0.57 15.23 4.56
N GLU A 236 -0.76 14.26 5.45
CA GLU A 236 -0.64 14.43 6.89
C GLU A 236 0.75 13.99 7.33
N ALA A 237 1.57 14.95 7.74
CA ALA A 237 2.92 14.64 8.20
C ALA A 237 3.35 15.59 9.32
N TYR A 238 4.21 15.08 10.20
CA TYR A 238 4.71 15.78 11.37
C TYR A 238 6.23 15.59 11.51
N LEU A 239 6.92 16.61 12.01
CA LEU A 239 8.33 16.47 12.40
C LEU A 239 8.40 15.69 13.71
N ILE A 240 9.37 14.79 13.81
CA ILE A 240 9.72 14.09 15.04
C ILE A 240 11.01 14.71 15.58
N GLU A 241 10.99 15.15 16.84
CA GLU A 241 12.14 15.67 17.57
C GLU A 241 12.19 15.03 18.94
N ASN A 242 13.26 14.31 19.25
CA ASN A 242 13.48 13.62 20.54
C ASN A 242 12.27 12.76 20.94
N GLY A 243 11.80 11.91 20.02
CA GLY A 243 10.70 10.97 20.27
C GLY A 243 9.30 11.60 20.34
N LYS A 244 9.11 12.83 19.89
CA LYS A 244 7.83 13.54 19.97
C LYS A 244 7.43 14.17 18.65
N LEU A 245 6.14 14.09 18.31
CA LEU A 245 5.57 14.83 17.21
C LEU A 245 5.50 16.32 17.59
N THR A 246 6.04 17.21 16.73
CA THR A 246 6.13 18.64 17.06
C THR A 246 5.22 19.48 16.17
N HIS A 247 5.57 19.72 14.91
CA HIS A 247 4.77 20.59 14.04
C HIS A 247 4.47 19.94 12.69
N PRO A 248 3.39 20.37 12.00
CA PRO A 248 3.07 19.85 10.68
C PRO A 248 4.19 20.12 9.67
N VAL A 249 4.48 19.11 8.85
CA VAL A 249 5.39 19.20 7.70
C VAL A 249 4.58 19.29 6.42
N ALA A 250 4.88 20.30 5.61
CA ALA A 250 4.19 20.53 4.36
C ALA A 250 4.80 19.67 3.25
N ARG A 251 4.02 18.68 2.77
CA ARG A 251 4.32 17.86 1.58
C ARG A 251 5.73 17.24 1.59
N PRO A 252 6.17 16.54 2.64
CA PRO A 252 7.46 15.85 2.62
C PRO A 252 7.47 14.83 1.50
N VAL A 253 8.62 14.65 0.85
CA VAL A 253 8.79 13.75 -0.29
C VAL A 253 9.81 12.67 0.03
N ILE A 254 9.44 11.42 -0.23
CA ILE A 254 10.33 10.26 -0.21
C ILE A 254 10.55 9.82 -1.66
N GLU A 255 11.80 9.70 -2.07
CA GLU A 255 12.19 9.08 -3.34
C GLU A 255 13.17 7.96 -3.06
N THR A 256 12.83 6.73 -3.46
CA THR A 256 13.59 5.55 -3.09
C THR A 256 13.40 4.42 -4.11
N THR A 257 14.10 3.31 -3.90
CA THR A 257 13.84 2.06 -4.63
C THR A 257 13.16 1.05 -3.73
N THR A 258 12.48 0.07 -4.32
CA THR A 258 11.83 -1.03 -3.60
C THR A 258 12.76 -1.71 -2.60
N LEU A 259 14.00 -2.03 -3.01
CA LEU A 259 14.97 -2.68 -2.14
C LEU A 259 15.39 -1.78 -0.97
N LYS A 260 15.69 -0.51 -1.25
CA LYS A 260 16.10 0.44 -0.19
C LYS A 260 14.99 0.70 0.82
N PHE A 261 13.76 0.85 0.34
CA PHE A 261 12.60 1.08 1.21
C PHE A 261 12.41 -0.09 2.18
N TRP A 262 12.27 -1.31 1.68
CA TRP A 262 12.01 -2.48 2.53
C TRP A 262 13.20 -2.89 3.37
N SER A 263 14.43 -2.63 2.93
CA SER A 263 15.65 -2.88 3.73
C SER A 263 15.83 -1.90 4.88
N ALA A 264 15.27 -0.69 4.77
CA ALA A 264 15.35 0.33 5.81
C ALA A 264 14.34 0.11 6.96
N VAL A 265 13.32 -0.73 6.77
CA VAL A 265 12.32 -1.02 7.82
C VAL A 265 12.99 -1.78 8.95
N ASP A 266 12.92 -1.24 10.18
CA ASP A 266 13.46 -1.87 11.39
C ASP A 266 12.40 -2.25 12.40
N ALA A 267 11.20 -1.65 12.35
CA ALA A 267 10.13 -1.90 13.29
C ALA A 267 8.75 -1.78 12.64
N VAL A 268 7.79 -2.52 13.18
CA VAL A 268 6.41 -2.62 12.69
C VAL A 268 5.45 -2.55 13.87
N SER A 269 4.37 -1.75 13.75
CA SER A 269 3.38 -1.64 14.82
C SER A 269 2.40 -2.83 14.83
N LYS A 270 1.65 -2.97 15.93
CA LYS A 270 0.64 -4.02 16.11
C LYS A 270 -0.75 -3.65 15.58
N LYS A 271 -1.09 -2.37 15.55
CA LYS A 271 -2.39 -1.90 15.08
C LYS A 271 -2.43 -1.90 13.58
N VAL A 272 -3.52 -2.42 13.01
CA VAL A 272 -3.74 -2.48 11.56
C VAL A 272 -4.90 -1.58 11.21
N GLU A 273 -4.72 -0.75 10.20
CA GLU A 273 -5.76 0.09 9.60
C GLU A 273 -5.80 -0.15 8.09
N PHE A 274 -7.01 -0.19 7.53
CA PHE A 274 -7.21 -0.44 6.10
C PHE A 274 -8.03 0.67 5.45
N GLU A 275 -7.70 0.94 4.18
CA GLU A 275 -8.46 1.80 3.30
C GLU A 275 -8.90 1.05 2.06
N ALA A 276 -10.11 1.35 1.58
CA ALA A 276 -10.57 0.81 0.33
C ALA A 276 -9.88 1.51 -0.84
N ALA A 277 -9.59 0.74 -1.88
CA ALA A 277 -9.02 1.27 -3.11
C ALA A 277 -9.53 0.48 -4.33
N THR A 278 -9.37 1.06 -5.50
CA THR A 278 -9.61 0.38 -6.77
C THR A 278 -8.28 0.19 -7.48
N CYS A 279 -7.82 -1.05 -7.53
CA CYS A 279 -6.56 -1.39 -8.20
C CYS A 279 -6.78 -1.54 -9.70
N GLY A 280 -6.11 -0.71 -10.50
CA GLY A 280 -6.12 -0.77 -11.95
C GLY A 280 -5.06 -1.72 -12.50
N LYS A 281 -5.38 -2.47 -13.54
CA LYS A 281 -4.44 -3.24 -14.36
C LYS A 281 -4.98 -3.36 -15.78
N GLY A 282 -4.16 -3.18 -16.77
CA GLY A 282 -4.46 -3.48 -18.17
C GLY A 282 -3.71 -4.74 -18.53
N ASP A 283 -3.87 -5.32 -19.57
CA ASP A 283 -4.56 -5.51 -20.78
C ASP A 283 -5.44 -6.79 -20.72
N PRO A 284 -6.74 -6.70 -20.80
CA PRO A 284 -7.56 -5.50 -20.92
C PRO A 284 -7.67 -4.70 -19.60
N ALA A 285 -7.84 -3.37 -19.71
CA ALA A 285 -7.94 -2.49 -18.54
C ALA A 285 -9.11 -2.87 -17.62
N GLN A 286 -8.79 -3.14 -16.36
CA GLN A 286 -9.73 -3.60 -15.33
C GLN A 286 -9.39 -2.97 -13.98
N GLY A 287 -10.41 -2.45 -13.29
CA GLY A 287 -10.32 -2.00 -11.91
C GLY A 287 -10.95 -3.02 -10.96
N VAL A 288 -10.25 -3.52 -9.97
CA VAL A 288 -10.83 -4.42 -8.97
C VAL A 288 -10.75 -3.82 -7.58
N PRO A 289 -11.77 -4.07 -6.73
CA PRO A 289 -11.76 -3.61 -5.35
C PRO A 289 -10.67 -4.32 -4.55
N VAL A 290 -9.94 -3.53 -3.73
CA VAL A 290 -8.88 -4.01 -2.84
C VAL A 290 -8.92 -3.23 -1.52
N TYR A 291 -8.29 -3.76 -0.47
CA TYR A 291 -7.81 -2.96 0.64
C TYR A 291 -6.31 -2.74 0.50
N THR A 292 -5.88 -1.52 0.79
CA THR A 292 -4.51 -1.13 1.11
C THR A 292 -4.45 -0.75 2.59
N GLY A 293 -3.26 -0.72 3.18
CA GLY A 293 -3.11 -0.39 4.59
C GLY A 293 -2.18 -1.36 5.30
N GLY A 294 -2.42 -1.56 6.57
CA GLY A 294 -1.61 -2.41 7.43
C GLY A 294 -1.22 -1.70 8.73
N PRO A 295 -0.14 -2.11 9.38
CA PRO A 295 0.45 -1.41 10.51
C PRO A 295 1.29 -0.21 10.07
N CYS A 296 1.59 0.69 11.01
CA CYS A 296 2.66 1.67 10.83
C CYS A 296 4.01 0.95 10.78
N ILE A 297 4.94 1.48 10.01
CA ILE A 297 6.32 0.97 9.89
C ILE A 297 7.33 2.09 10.11
N ARG A 298 8.47 1.76 10.70
CA ARG A 298 9.59 2.69 10.85
C ARG A 298 10.74 2.30 9.93
N LEU A 299 11.32 3.30 9.27
CA LEU A 299 12.46 3.17 8.39
C LEU A 299 13.62 4.01 8.92
N ARG A 300 14.84 3.47 8.89
CA ARG A 300 16.04 4.17 9.34
C ARG A 300 16.81 4.79 8.19
N GLY A 301 17.22 6.05 8.38
CA GLY A 301 18.19 6.73 7.53
C GLY A 301 17.76 6.90 6.07
N VAL A 302 16.47 7.14 5.79
CA VAL A 302 15.97 7.36 4.43
C VAL A 302 16.06 8.83 4.04
N TYR A 303 16.23 9.10 2.75
CA TYR A 303 16.28 10.46 2.25
C TYR A 303 14.88 11.06 2.13
N VAL A 304 14.64 12.17 2.85
CA VAL A 304 13.39 12.95 2.83
C VAL A 304 13.70 14.39 2.40
N LYS A 305 12.86 14.99 1.57
CA LYS A 305 12.97 16.37 1.12
C LYS A 305 11.63 17.10 1.12
#